data_bd35af8560b38a17615c8ba79146f849
#
_entry.id   bd35af8560b38a17615c8ba79146f849
#
_cell.length_a   1.000
_cell.length_b   1.000
_cell.length_c   1.000
_cell.angle_alpha   90.00
_cell.angle_beta   90.00
_cell.angle_gamma   90.00
#
_symmetry.space_group_name_H-M   'P 1'
#
loop_
_entity.id
_entity.type
_entity.pdbx_description
1 polymer ?
#
loop_
_entity_poly.entity_id
_entity_poly.type
_entity_poly.pdbx_seq_one_letter_code
_entity_poly.pdbx_strand_id
1 'polypeptide(L)'
;AKQLGNVSKACKAMGYSRDTFYRYKSLYENGGEEALQELNRRKPNEKNRVPEHIEEAVVDLAIENPALGQARAAATLLQRGVIVSASGVRSVWLRHDLESFKKRLKALEAKSAQDGILLTEAQLVALERAKQEKEAHGEIETQCPGYLGSQDTYYVGNIKGVGRIYQQTFIDTYSRVAMAKLYTDKTPVTAADTLNDKVLPWFAEQGIPLLRVLTDRGTEYCGKVEHHAYQLYLAVENIDHSKTRARSPQTNGIVERLHGTMKREFYDIVFRKKIITSLEDLQSELDLWLNDYNNLRPHSGRYCYGKTPMQTFRDSKHIAIDKNIDNMSRISDSLTNLAQTV
;
A
#
# COMPACT_ATOMS: atom_id res chain seq x y z
N ALA A 1 -2.11 -12.36 53.26
CA ALA A 1 -1.05 -12.78 54.15
C ALA A 1 -1.46 -12.55 55.64
N LYS A 2 -1.94 -11.36 56.02
CA LYS A 2 -2.36 -11.08 57.42
C LYS A 2 -3.46 -12.03 57.89
N GLN A 3 -4.48 -12.32 57.08
CA GLN A 3 -5.59 -13.21 57.46
C GLN A 3 -5.20 -14.70 57.54
N LEU A 4 -4.21 -15.16 56.75
CA LEU A 4 -3.77 -16.54 56.72
C LEU A 4 -2.53 -16.80 57.61
N GLY A 5 -2.01 -15.76 58.29
CA GLY A 5 -0.82 -15.85 59.19
C GLY A 5 0.47 -16.33 58.51
N ASN A 6 0.44 -16.66 57.22
CA ASN A 6 1.59 -17.20 56.53
C ASN A 6 1.64 -16.76 55.05
N VAL A 7 2.73 -16.08 54.68
CA VAL A 7 2.95 -15.58 53.32
C VAL A 7 2.98 -16.71 52.28
N SER A 8 3.61 -17.84 52.62
CA SER A 8 3.70 -18.99 51.70
C SER A 8 2.33 -19.56 51.35
N LYS A 9 1.43 -19.71 52.35
CA LYS A 9 0.05 -20.19 52.13
C LYS A 9 -0.77 -19.17 51.33
N ALA A 10 -0.60 -17.87 51.62
CA ALA A 10 -1.26 -16.81 50.88
C ALA A 10 -0.83 -16.76 49.42
N CYS A 11 0.46 -16.83 49.14
CA CYS A 11 1.01 -16.88 47.78
C CYS A 11 0.49 -18.08 47.00
N LYS A 12 0.46 -19.26 47.62
CA LYS A 12 -0.02 -20.50 47.01
C LYS A 12 -1.52 -20.43 46.68
N ALA A 13 -2.32 -19.84 47.58
CA ALA A 13 -3.77 -19.64 47.37
C ALA A 13 -4.08 -18.63 46.22
N MET A 14 -3.22 -17.63 46.05
CA MET A 14 -3.40 -16.55 45.04
C MET A 14 -2.64 -16.82 43.74
N GLY A 15 -1.88 -17.92 43.62
CA GLY A 15 -1.15 -18.26 42.39
C GLY A 15 0.15 -17.43 42.19
N TYR A 16 0.68 -16.77 43.23
CA TYR A 16 1.90 -15.96 43.10
C TYR A 16 3.13 -16.61 43.71
N SER A 17 4.32 -16.29 43.19
CA SER A 17 5.57 -16.64 43.85
C SER A 17 5.82 -15.76 45.09
N ARG A 18 6.58 -16.26 46.05
CA ARG A 18 6.97 -15.46 47.23
C ARG A 18 7.78 -14.21 46.85
N ASP A 19 8.64 -14.32 45.83
CA ASP A 19 9.45 -13.21 45.34
C ASP A 19 8.53 -12.11 44.73
N THR A 20 7.49 -12.51 43.99
CA THR A 20 6.49 -11.59 43.47
C THR A 20 5.76 -10.86 44.58
N PHE A 21 5.38 -11.58 45.65
CA PHE A 21 4.74 -10.98 46.82
C PHE A 21 5.61 -9.93 47.50
N TYR A 22 6.89 -10.26 47.80
CA TYR A 22 7.79 -9.32 48.44
C TYR A 22 8.13 -8.12 47.54
N ARG A 23 8.23 -8.31 46.24
CA ARG A 23 8.40 -7.21 45.28
C ARG A 23 7.23 -6.24 45.32
N TYR A 24 6.01 -6.73 45.25
CA TYR A 24 4.80 -5.85 45.34
C TYR A 24 4.65 -5.24 46.73
N LYS A 25 4.99 -5.96 47.78
CA LYS A 25 4.99 -5.43 49.13
C LYS A 25 5.94 -4.24 49.25
N SER A 26 7.17 -4.38 48.79
CA SER A 26 8.15 -3.29 48.77
C SER A 26 7.71 -2.10 47.93
N LEU A 27 7.12 -2.32 46.76
CA LEU A 27 6.55 -1.25 45.91
C LEU A 27 5.42 -0.50 46.63
N TYR A 28 4.53 -1.24 47.28
CA TYR A 28 3.45 -0.65 48.06
C TYR A 28 3.92 0.14 49.30
N GLU A 29 4.90 -0.36 50.02
CA GLU A 29 5.50 0.32 51.17
C GLU A 29 6.25 1.60 50.78
N ASN A 30 6.84 1.67 49.58
CA ASN A 30 7.57 2.84 49.09
C ASN A 30 6.74 3.88 48.33
N GLY A 31 5.62 3.51 47.73
CA GLY A 31 4.87 4.42 46.86
C GLY A 31 3.36 4.22 46.87
N GLY A 32 2.81 3.45 47.83
CA GLY A 32 1.36 3.23 47.93
C GLY A 32 0.75 2.45 46.77
N GLU A 33 -0.55 2.62 46.55
CA GLU A 33 -1.28 1.92 45.47
C GLU A 33 -0.83 2.35 44.07
N GLU A 34 -0.41 3.59 43.90
CA GLU A 34 0.06 4.11 42.61
C GLU A 34 1.34 3.40 42.11
N ALA A 35 2.20 2.98 43.05
CA ALA A 35 3.41 2.23 42.72
C ALA A 35 3.15 0.78 42.30
N LEU A 36 1.94 0.27 42.48
CA LEU A 36 1.51 -1.06 42.04
C LEU A 36 0.97 -1.05 40.60
N GLN A 37 0.65 0.13 40.02
CA GLN A 37 0.31 0.22 38.63
C GLN A 37 1.49 -0.22 37.80
N GLU A 38 1.25 -1.06 36.75
CA GLU A 38 2.29 -1.48 35.81
C GLU A 38 2.81 -0.23 35.09
N LEU A 39 3.82 0.39 35.62
CA LEU A 39 4.65 1.33 34.89
C LEU A 39 5.26 0.57 33.70
N ASN A 40 4.89 0.99 32.51
CA ASN A 40 5.37 0.45 31.24
C ASN A 40 6.81 -0.04 31.38
N ARG A 41 7.10 -1.28 30.96
CA ARG A 41 8.46 -1.87 30.96
C ARG A 41 9.50 -1.05 30.19
N ARG A 42 9.08 -0.05 29.42
CA ARG A 42 9.98 0.94 28.81
C ARG A 42 10.50 1.87 29.89
N LYS A 43 11.77 1.67 30.25
CA LYS A 43 12.49 2.61 31.12
C LYS A 43 12.41 3.99 30.49
N PRO A 44 11.80 5.01 31.13
CA PRO A 44 11.63 6.35 30.56
C PRO A 44 12.98 7.06 30.32
N ASN A 45 14.05 6.63 31.00
CA ASN A 45 15.42 7.12 30.80
C ASN A 45 16.38 5.92 30.63
N GLU A 46 16.72 5.59 29.41
CA GLU A 46 17.83 4.67 29.14
C GLU A 46 19.14 5.39 29.52
N LYS A 47 20.01 4.71 30.26
CA LYS A 47 21.29 5.23 30.77
C LYS A 47 22.22 5.80 29.68
N ASN A 48 22.00 5.43 28.42
CA ASN A 48 22.75 5.82 27.24
C ASN A 48 21.90 6.59 26.20
N ARG A 49 20.77 7.17 26.61
CA ARG A 49 19.96 7.98 25.68
C ARG A 49 20.70 9.25 25.35
N VAL A 50 20.80 9.55 24.07
CA VAL A 50 21.36 10.80 23.56
C VAL A 50 20.52 11.98 24.09
N PRO A 51 21.13 13.08 24.57
CA PRO A 51 20.43 14.30 24.98
C PRO A 51 19.49 14.82 23.89
N GLU A 52 18.40 15.46 24.28
CA GLU A 52 17.35 15.91 23.38
C GLU A 52 17.85 16.83 22.25
N HIS A 53 18.67 17.81 22.57
CA HIS A 53 19.27 18.72 21.58
C HIS A 53 20.14 18.02 20.53
N ILE A 54 20.77 16.89 20.89
CA ILE A 54 21.53 16.05 19.94
C ILE A 54 20.56 15.21 19.10
N GLU A 55 19.48 14.72 19.72
CA GLU A 55 18.42 13.97 19.05
C GLU A 55 17.75 14.82 17.96
N GLU A 56 17.42 16.07 18.29
CA GLU A 56 16.87 17.05 17.35
C GLU A 56 17.85 17.33 16.17
N ALA A 57 19.12 17.59 16.47
CA ALA A 57 20.13 17.82 15.43
C ALA A 57 20.30 16.60 14.49
N VAL A 58 20.17 15.39 15.00
CA VAL A 58 20.21 14.15 14.20
C VAL A 58 18.98 14.03 13.30
N VAL A 59 17.80 14.37 13.80
CA VAL A 59 16.54 14.37 13.05
C VAL A 59 16.56 15.43 11.95
N ASP A 60 16.95 16.66 12.29
CA ASP A 60 17.04 17.76 11.32
C ASP A 60 18.03 17.45 10.20
N LEU A 61 19.22 16.91 10.52
CA LEU A 61 20.17 16.49 9.49
C LEU A 61 19.63 15.37 8.61
N ALA A 62 18.84 14.44 9.18
CA ALA A 62 18.24 13.34 8.42
C ALA A 62 17.20 13.83 7.40
N ILE A 63 16.50 14.91 7.72
CA ILE A 63 15.52 15.55 6.83
C ILE A 63 16.25 16.48 5.84
N GLU A 64 17.24 17.24 6.30
CA GLU A 64 18.05 18.13 5.46
C GLU A 64 18.80 17.36 4.36
N ASN A 65 19.41 16.22 4.73
CA ASN A 65 20.22 15.40 3.86
C ASN A 65 19.82 13.91 3.92
N PRO A 66 18.69 13.51 3.35
CA PRO A 66 18.15 12.16 3.45
C PRO A 66 19.07 11.05 2.91
N ALA A 67 19.98 11.40 1.99
CA ALA A 67 20.91 10.45 1.36
C ALA A 67 22.10 10.04 2.25
N LEU A 68 22.33 10.73 3.38
CA LEU A 68 23.44 10.40 4.28
C LEU A 68 23.21 9.06 4.99
N GLY A 69 24.21 8.18 4.95
CA GLY A 69 24.26 7.01 5.82
C GLY A 69 24.67 7.40 7.24
N GLN A 70 24.41 6.51 8.21
CA GLN A 70 24.65 6.76 9.65
C GLN A 70 26.09 7.23 9.97
N ALA A 71 27.11 6.68 9.30
CA ALA A 71 28.51 7.06 9.52
C ALA A 71 28.81 8.47 8.98
N ARG A 72 28.30 8.80 7.79
CA ARG A 72 28.46 10.15 7.22
C ARG A 72 27.67 11.18 8.00
N ALA A 73 26.46 10.85 8.45
CA ALA A 73 25.66 11.73 9.30
C ALA A 73 26.38 12.05 10.62
N ALA A 74 26.97 11.04 11.28
CA ALA A 74 27.78 11.26 12.48
C ALA A 74 29.00 12.16 12.21
N ALA A 75 29.71 11.96 11.09
CA ALA A 75 30.83 12.80 10.69
C ALA A 75 30.42 14.25 10.41
N THR A 76 29.29 14.46 9.72
CA THR A 76 28.73 15.78 9.44
C THR A 76 28.30 16.49 10.72
N LEU A 77 27.68 15.78 11.66
CA LEU A 77 27.28 16.32 12.96
C LEU A 77 28.53 16.72 13.79
N LEU A 78 29.60 15.91 13.75
CA LEU A 78 30.85 16.25 14.41
C LEU A 78 31.46 17.55 13.86
N GLN A 79 31.42 17.78 12.55
CA GLN A 79 31.83 19.05 11.94
C GLN A 79 31.00 20.27 12.38
N ARG A 80 29.72 20.01 12.73
CA ARG A 80 28.79 21.00 13.31
C ARG A 80 28.93 21.13 14.84
N GLY A 81 29.91 20.48 15.45
CA GLY A 81 30.15 20.50 16.90
C GLY A 81 29.24 19.55 17.71
N VAL A 82 28.47 18.69 17.05
CA VAL A 82 27.56 17.74 17.70
C VAL A 82 28.23 16.36 17.75
N ILE A 83 28.57 15.89 18.96
CA ILE A 83 29.27 14.61 19.16
C ILE A 83 28.25 13.48 19.32
N VAL A 84 28.15 12.63 18.31
CA VAL A 84 27.29 11.43 18.33
C VAL A 84 27.94 10.30 17.52
N SER A 85 27.86 9.06 18.02
CA SER A 85 28.37 7.90 17.28
C SER A 85 27.41 7.49 16.14
N ALA A 86 27.91 6.76 15.13
CA ALA A 86 27.10 6.24 14.06
C ALA A 86 25.96 5.31 14.58
N SER A 87 26.22 4.53 15.63
CA SER A 87 25.21 3.73 16.32
C SER A 87 24.18 4.58 17.07
N GLY A 88 24.60 5.71 17.64
CA GLY A 88 23.73 6.72 18.24
C GLY A 88 22.77 7.33 17.22
N VAL A 89 23.30 7.74 16.07
CA VAL A 89 22.49 8.24 14.94
C VAL A 89 21.45 7.19 14.52
N ARG A 90 21.85 5.92 14.36
CA ARG A 90 20.92 4.84 14.01
C ARG A 90 19.83 4.67 15.07
N SER A 91 20.16 4.75 16.35
CA SER A 91 19.19 4.60 17.44
C SER A 91 18.18 5.74 17.46
N VAL A 92 18.60 6.98 17.17
CA VAL A 92 17.70 8.12 16.97
C VAL A 92 16.80 7.88 15.77
N TRP A 93 17.35 7.51 14.62
CA TRP A 93 16.55 7.23 13.42
C TRP A 93 15.49 6.15 13.62
N LEU A 94 15.80 5.09 14.38
CA LEU A 94 14.82 4.04 14.71
C LEU A 94 13.66 4.57 15.57
N ARG A 95 13.95 5.48 16.53
CA ARG A 95 12.91 6.07 17.38
C ARG A 95 11.97 7.02 16.61
N HIS A 96 12.51 7.71 15.61
CA HIS A 96 11.78 8.68 14.79
C HIS A 96 11.29 8.14 13.43
N ASP A 97 11.36 6.83 13.22
CA ASP A 97 10.94 6.17 11.97
C ASP A 97 11.71 6.69 10.73
N LEU A 98 13.01 6.99 10.89
CA LEU A 98 13.90 7.56 9.87
C LEU A 98 15.03 6.60 9.43
N GLU A 99 15.02 5.33 9.81
CA GLU A 99 16.13 4.39 9.64
C GLU A 99 16.45 4.10 8.16
N SER A 100 15.51 4.25 7.25
CA SER A 100 15.71 4.02 5.81
C SER A 100 15.71 5.33 5.02
N PHE A 101 16.45 5.35 3.90
CA PHE A 101 16.43 6.48 2.96
C PHE A 101 15.01 6.86 2.52
N LYS A 102 14.15 5.86 2.22
CA LYS A 102 12.76 6.04 1.81
C LYS A 102 11.92 6.76 2.89
N LYS A 103 12.14 6.44 4.16
CA LYS A 103 11.42 7.06 5.28
C LYS A 103 11.87 8.51 5.51
N ARG A 104 13.18 8.79 5.38
CA ARG A 104 13.72 10.14 5.46
C ARG A 104 13.23 11.05 4.34
N LEU A 105 13.13 10.53 3.10
CA LEU A 105 12.52 11.26 1.98
C LEU A 105 11.06 11.58 2.24
N LYS A 106 10.30 10.61 2.78
CA LYS A 106 8.89 10.85 3.13
C LYS A 106 8.74 11.92 4.22
N ALA A 107 9.64 11.95 5.20
CA ALA A 107 9.67 12.97 6.23
C ALA A 107 10.01 14.36 5.64
N LEU A 108 10.95 14.43 4.68
CA LEU A 108 11.25 15.64 3.94
C LEU A 108 10.05 16.16 3.13
N GLU A 109 9.36 15.27 2.40
CA GLU A 109 8.14 15.60 1.65
C GLU A 109 7.05 16.15 2.58
N ALA A 110 6.86 15.53 3.75
CA ALA A 110 5.88 15.98 4.74
C ALA A 110 6.22 17.35 5.32
N LYS A 111 7.48 17.59 5.68
CA LYS A 111 7.96 18.87 6.20
C LYS A 111 7.85 19.97 5.15
N SER A 112 8.23 19.68 3.91
CA SER A 112 8.09 20.62 2.78
C SER A 112 6.64 21.02 2.51
N ALA A 113 5.71 20.06 2.63
CA ALA A 113 4.27 20.32 2.47
C ALA A 113 3.67 21.15 3.61
N GLN A 114 4.20 21.02 4.84
CA GLN A 114 3.73 21.77 6.01
C GLN A 114 4.26 23.21 6.06
N ASP A 115 5.53 23.40 5.73
CA ASP A 115 6.23 24.66 5.96
C ASP A 115 6.27 25.56 4.71
N GLY A 116 5.81 25.10 3.53
CA GLY A 116 5.90 25.84 2.26
C GLY A 116 7.34 26.15 1.84
N ILE A 117 8.31 25.37 2.33
CA ILE A 117 9.74 25.63 2.19
C ILE A 117 10.20 25.31 0.76
N LEU A 118 10.95 26.23 0.16
CA LEU A 118 11.71 25.97 -1.06
C LEU A 118 12.76 24.88 -0.77
N LEU A 119 12.61 23.74 -1.44
CA LEU A 119 13.57 22.64 -1.34
C LEU A 119 14.94 23.10 -1.86
N THR A 120 16.01 22.71 -1.16
CA THR A 120 17.37 22.94 -1.67
C THR A 120 17.61 22.09 -2.92
N GLU A 121 18.53 22.52 -3.78
CA GLU A 121 18.88 21.79 -5.02
C GLU A 121 19.28 20.34 -4.74
N ALA A 122 20.02 20.08 -3.66
CA ALA A 122 20.37 18.72 -3.22
C ALA A 122 19.16 17.87 -2.82
N GLN A 123 18.14 18.48 -2.22
CA GLN A 123 16.89 17.83 -1.84
C GLN A 123 16.03 17.52 -3.07
N LEU A 124 15.97 18.45 -4.04
CA LEU A 124 15.30 18.23 -5.33
C LEU A 124 15.94 17.07 -6.09
N VAL A 125 17.26 17.04 -6.22
CA VAL A 125 17.99 15.94 -6.87
C VAL A 125 17.75 14.60 -6.16
N ALA A 126 17.71 14.59 -4.81
CA ALA A 126 17.40 13.37 -4.06
C ALA A 126 15.98 12.87 -4.30
N LEU A 127 14.99 13.76 -4.38
CA LEU A 127 13.60 13.42 -4.70
C LEU A 127 13.44 12.92 -6.14
N GLU A 128 14.08 13.60 -7.11
CA GLU A 128 14.09 13.17 -8.51
C GLU A 128 14.75 11.81 -8.69
N ARG A 129 15.88 11.56 -8.02
CA ARG A 129 16.56 10.26 -8.05
C ARG A 129 15.70 9.16 -7.44
N ALA A 130 15.01 9.42 -6.32
CA ALA A 130 14.06 8.46 -5.73
C ALA A 130 12.87 8.21 -6.64
N LYS A 131 12.39 9.22 -7.38
CA LYS A 131 11.35 9.07 -8.40
C LYS A 131 11.83 8.20 -9.55
N GLN A 132 13.02 8.45 -10.08
CA GLN A 132 13.64 7.63 -11.12
C GLN A 132 13.89 6.19 -10.66
N GLU A 133 14.34 5.98 -9.42
CA GLU A 133 14.48 4.63 -8.83
C GLU A 133 13.14 3.91 -8.70
N LYS A 134 12.07 4.59 -8.30
CA LYS A 134 10.70 4.03 -8.27
C LYS A 134 10.24 3.65 -9.68
N GLU A 135 10.43 4.52 -10.66
CA GLU A 135 10.13 4.25 -12.06
C GLU A 135 10.99 3.11 -12.62
N ALA A 136 12.27 3.06 -12.26
CA ALA A 136 13.17 1.98 -12.61
C ALA A 136 12.79 0.64 -11.98
N HIS A 137 12.17 0.62 -10.79
CA HIS A 137 11.63 -0.58 -10.14
C HIS A 137 10.23 -0.95 -10.61
N GLY A 138 9.64 -0.19 -11.55
CA GLY A 138 8.33 -0.49 -12.16
C GLY A 138 7.13 -0.16 -11.25
N GLU A 139 7.32 0.62 -10.20
CA GLU A 139 6.20 1.26 -9.50
C GLU A 139 5.68 2.41 -10.36
N ILE A 140 4.72 2.13 -11.23
CA ILE A 140 4.03 3.18 -11.98
C ILE A 140 3.25 4.01 -10.97
N GLU A 141 3.63 5.27 -10.82
CA GLU A 141 2.98 6.16 -9.88
C GLU A 141 1.62 6.60 -10.45
N THR A 142 0.56 6.22 -9.76
CA THR A 142 -0.79 6.64 -10.12
C THR A 142 -1.04 8.05 -9.58
N GLN A 143 -1.63 8.93 -10.39
CA GLN A 143 -1.76 10.36 -10.08
C GLN A 143 -3.16 10.76 -9.64
N CYS A 144 -4.17 10.06 -10.12
CA CYS A 144 -5.60 10.31 -9.86
C CYS A 144 -6.42 9.06 -10.23
N PRO A 145 -7.70 8.99 -9.85
CA PRO A 145 -8.61 7.95 -10.36
C PRO A 145 -8.67 7.96 -11.89
N GLY A 146 -8.74 6.78 -12.52
CA GLY A 146 -8.76 6.63 -13.97
C GLY A 146 -7.41 6.77 -14.68
N TYR A 147 -6.36 7.23 -13.98
CA TYR A 147 -5.01 7.35 -14.58
C TYR A 147 -4.40 5.99 -14.94
N LEU A 148 -4.55 5.01 -14.04
CA LEU A 148 -4.02 3.66 -14.22
C LEU A 148 -4.94 2.64 -13.57
N GLY A 149 -5.48 1.72 -14.35
CA GLY A 149 -6.10 0.50 -13.89
C GLY A 149 -5.10 -0.67 -13.90
N SER A 150 -5.28 -1.64 -13.03
CA SER A 150 -4.55 -2.91 -13.09
C SER A 150 -5.53 -4.04 -13.34
N GLN A 151 -5.24 -4.88 -14.35
CA GLN A 151 -6.07 -6.04 -14.71
C GLN A 151 -5.25 -7.32 -14.62
N ASP A 152 -5.87 -8.38 -14.10
CA ASP A 152 -5.25 -9.68 -13.95
C ASP A 152 -6.29 -10.81 -13.92
N THR A 153 -5.86 -12.01 -14.31
CA THR A 153 -6.68 -13.22 -14.32
C THR A 153 -6.39 -14.07 -13.09
N TYR A 154 -7.40 -14.34 -12.28
CA TYR A 154 -7.31 -15.22 -11.13
C TYR A 154 -7.99 -16.57 -11.41
N TYR A 155 -7.29 -17.67 -11.18
CA TYR A 155 -7.89 -18.99 -11.23
C TYR A 155 -8.62 -19.27 -9.93
N VAL A 156 -9.95 -19.35 -9.99
CA VAL A 156 -10.81 -19.58 -8.81
C VAL A 156 -10.80 -21.04 -8.39
N GLY A 157 -10.87 -21.95 -9.34
CA GLY A 157 -10.93 -23.38 -9.07
C GLY A 157 -11.74 -24.14 -10.11
N ASN A 158 -12.10 -25.37 -9.76
CA ASN A 158 -12.96 -26.25 -10.57
C ASN A 158 -14.22 -26.57 -9.79
N ILE A 159 -15.38 -26.18 -10.31
CA ILE A 159 -16.68 -26.45 -9.70
C ILE A 159 -17.33 -27.64 -10.43
N LYS A 160 -17.80 -28.63 -9.66
CA LYS A 160 -18.46 -29.81 -10.21
C LYS A 160 -19.71 -29.39 -10.98
N GLY A 161 -19.79 -29.80 -12.24
CA GLY A 161 -20.90 -29.45 -13.15
C GLY A 161 -20.70 -28.18 -13.97
N VAL A 162 -19.79 -27.29 -13.56
CA VAL A 162 -19.48 -26.04 -14.30
C VAL A 162 -18.13 -26.12 -15.00
N GLY A 163 -17.13 -26.73 -14.36
CA GLY A 163 -15.77 -26.81 -14.88
C GLY A 163 -14.83 -25.83 -14.23
N ARG A 164 -13.77 -25.47 -14.96
CA ARG A 164 -12.78 -24.48 -14.51
C ARG A 164 -13.36 -23.08 -14.55
N ILE A 165 -13.10 -22.30 -13.49
CA ILE A 165 -13.55 -20.93 -13.38
C ILE A 165 -12.36 -20.00 -13.26
N TYR A 166 -12.36 -18.99 -14.11
CA TYR A 166 -11.40 -17.89 -14.13
C TYR A 166 -12.13 -16.58 -13.82
N GLN A 167 -11.49 -15.73 -13.06
CA GLN A 167 -11.96 -14.39 -12.75
C GLN A 167 -11.07 -13.38 -13.45
N GLN A 168 -11.64 -12.56 -14.30
CA GLN A 168 -11.01 -11.32 -14.76
C GLN A 168 -11.27 -10.24 -13.73
N THR A 169 -10.21 -9.62 -13.24
CA THR A 169 -10.26 -8.62 -12.17
C THR A 169 -9.64 -7.34 -12.65
N PHE A 170 -10.35 -6.24 -12.46
CA PHE A 170 -9.86 -4.90 -12.68
C PHE A 170 -9.86 -4.13 -11.35
N ILE A 171 -8.85 -3.30 -11.11
CA ILE A 171 -8.77 -2.41 -9.96
C ILE A 171 -8.18 -1.07 -10.37
N ASP A 172 -8.86 0.03 -10.04
CA ASP A 172 -8.25 1.36 -10.14
C ASP A 172 -7.13 1.52 -9.13
N THR A 173 -5.93 1.80 -9.59
CA THR A 173 -4.75 1.79 -8.73
C THR A 173 -4.68 2.97 -7.76
N TYR A 174 -5.48 4.01 -7.96
CA TYR A 174 -5.59 5.15 -7.05
C TYR A 174 -6.63 4.90 -5.97
N SER A 175 -7.89 4.78 -6.34
CA SER A 175 -9.02 4.68 -5.42
C SER A 175 -9.22 3.29 -4.82
N ARG A 176 -8.68 2.24 -5.46
CA ARG A 176 -8.89 0.82 -5.14
C ARG A 176 -10.29 0.31 -5.47
N VAL A 177 -11.10 1.05 -6.23
CA VAL A 177 -12.36 0.54 -6.76
C VAL A 177 -12.06 -0.68 -7.61
N ALA A 178 -12.76 -1.78 -7.36
CA ALA A 178 -12.53 -3.06 -7.98
C ALA A 178 -13.78 -3.58 -8.68
N MET A 179 -13.57 -4.26 -9.80
CA MET A 179 -14.59 -4.93 -10.61
C MET A 179 -14.08 -6.30 -11.01
N ALA A 180 -14.96 -7.27 -11.12
CA ALA A 180 -14.58 -8.60 -11.59
C ALA A 180 -15.73 -9.28 -12.31
N LYS A 181 -15.36 -10.16 -13.26
CA LYS A 181 -16.30 -11.01 -13.99
C LYS A 181 -15.75 -12.41 -14.13
N LEU A 182 -16.62 -13.40 -14.02
CA LEU A 182 -16.28 -14.81 -14.05
C LEU A 182 -16.47 -15.41 -15.44
N TYR A 183 -15.56 -16.32 -15.80
CA TYR A 183 -15.58 -17.03 -17.10
C TYR A 183 -15.19 -18.49 -16.92
N THR A 184 -15.57 -19.31 -17.87
CA THR A 184 -15.17 -20.71 -17.95
C THR A 184 -13.83 -20.92 -18.65
N ASP A 185 -13.36 -19.88 -19.34
CA ASP A 185 -12.09 -19.90 -20.08
C ASP A 185 -11.26 -18.62 -19.86
N LYS A 186 -10.00 -18.70 -20.27
CA LYS A 186 -9.02 -17.62 -20.13
C LYS A 186 -8.50 -17.28 -21.52
N THR A 187 -9.10 -16.26 -22.13
CA THR A 187 -8.80 -15.84 -23.50
C THR A 187 -8.62 -14.31 -23.61
N PRO A 188 -7.99 -13.79 -24.68
CA PRO A 188 -7.94 -12.35 -24.92
C PRO A 188 -9.33 -11.71 -25.03
N VAL A 189 -10.33 -12.46 -25.51
CA VAL A 189 -11.72 -11.99 -25.62
C VAL A 189 -12.35 -11.78 -24.24
N THR A 190 -12.19 -12.74 -23.31
CA THR A 190 -12.72 -12.62 -21.94
C THR A 190 -12.06 -11.49 -21.16
N ALA A 191 -10.79 -11.22 -21.42
CA ALA A 191 -10.08 -10.07 -20.84
C ALA A 191 -10.65 -8.73 -21.38
N ALA A 192 -10.89 -8.61 -22.67
CA ALA A 192 -11.49 -7.44 -23.31
C ALA A 192 -12.96 -7.26 -22.88
N ASP A 193 -13.72 -8.34 -22.81
CA ASP A 193 -15.13 -8.33 -22.43
C ASP A 193 -15.34 -7.74 -21.01
N THR A 194 -14.47 -8.04 -20.06
CA THR A 194 -14.53 -7.43 -18.71
C THR A 194 -14.40 -5.92 -18.76
N LEU A 195 -13.50 -5.38 -19.58
CA LEU A 195 -13.35 -3.94 -19.76
C LEU A 195 -14.60 -3.33 -20.41
N ASN A 196 -15.08 -3.96 -21.50
CA ASN A 196 -16.22 -3.49 -22.27
C ASN A 196 -17.54 -3.52 -21.48
N ASP A 197 -17.75 -4.59 -20.71
CA ASP A 197 -19.04 -4.82 -20.04
C ASP A 197 -19.16 -4.11 -18.68
N LYS A 198 -18.07 -4.04 -17.92
CA LYS A 198 -18.11 -3.52 -16.54
C LYS A 198 -17.29 -2.24 -16.34
N VAL A 199 -16.08 -2.19 -16.89
CA VAL A 199 -15.13 -1.15 -16.51
C VAL A 199 -15.39 0.17 -17.24
N LEU A 200 -15.39 0.16 -18.57
CA LEU A 200 -15.53 1.39 -19.36
C LEU A 200 -16.90 2.04 -19.19
N PRO A 201 -18.03 1.29 -19.17
CA PRO A 201 -19.34 1.89 -18.90
C PRO A 201 -19.37 2.58 -17.53
N TRP A 202 -18.78 1.97 -16.51
CA TRP A 202 -18.73 2.55 -15.18
C TRP A 202 -17.90 3.84 -15.14
N PHE A 203 -16.71 3.88 -15.77
CA PHE A 203 -15.90 5.11 -15.85
C PHE A 203 -16.64 6.21 -16.65
N ALA A 204 -17.35 5.85 -17.72
CA ALA A 204 -18.18 6.76 -18.49
C ALA A 204 -19.32 7.37 -17.63
N GLU A 205 -20.02 6.56 -16.84
CA GLU A 205 -21.03 7.03 -15.87
C GLU A 205 -20.42 7.98 -14.83
N GLN A 206 -19.18 7.73 -14.42
CA GLN A 206 -18.48 8.62 -13.51
C GLN A 206 -17.97 9.90 -14.19
N GLY A 207 -18.02 10.00 -15.53
CA GLY A 207 -17.58 11.17 -16.30
C GLY A 207 -16.07 11.43 -16.21
N ILE A 208 -15.27 10.38 -16.07
CA ILE A 208 -13.80 10.41 -16.21
C ILE A 208 -13.35 9.23 -17.07
N PRO A 209 -12.30 9.38 -17.90
CA PRO A 209 -11.79 8.28 -18.73
C PRO A 209 -10.90 7.35 -17.93
N LEU A 210 -10.67 6.17 -18.50
CA LEU A 210 -9.58 5.27 -18.12
C LEU A 210 -8.43 5.48 -19.10
N LEU A 211 -7.33 6.04 -18.62
CA LEU A 211 -6.20 6.41 -19.49
C LEU A 211 -5.32 5.20 -19.85
N ARG A 212 -5.05 4.34 -18.87
CA ARG A 212 -4.05 3.26 -19.00
C ARG A 212 -4.43 2.01 -18.23
N VAL A 213 -4.10 0.85 -18.77
CA VAL A 213 -4.25 -0.45 -18.08
C VAL A 213 -2.90 -1.15 -17.97
N LEU A 214 -2.57 -1.58 -16.76
CA LEU A 214 -1.41 -2.41 -16.44
C LEU A 214 -1.84 -3.87 -16.37
N THR A 215 -1.15 -4.75 -17.12
CA THR A 215 -1.36 -6.19 -17.06
C THR A 215 -0.02 -6.92 -16.88
N ASP A 216 -0.07 -8.20 -16.57
CA ASP A 216 1.06 -9.07 -16.73
C ASP A 216 1.33 -9.36 -18.24
N ARG A 217 2.22 -10.32 -18.53
CA ARG A 217 2.53 -10.75 -19.89
C ARG A 217 1.84 -12.06 -20.26
N GLY A 218 0.72 -12.37 -19.62
CA GLY A 218 -0.09 -13.54 -19.94
C GLY A 218 -0.57 -13.52 -21.40
N THR A 219 -0.80 -14.69 -21.96
CA THR A 219 -1.26 -14.83 -23.36
C THR A 219 -2.64 -14.23 -23.60
N GLU A 220 -3.42 -14.01 -22.56
CA GLU A 220 -4.71 -13.30 -22.61
C GLU A 220 -4.55 -11.79 -22.80
N TYR A 221 -3.39 -11.22 -22.43
CA TYR A 221 -3.11 -9.78 -22.54
C TYR A 221 -2.09 -9.44 -23.62
N CYS A 222 -1.21 -10.39 -23.96
CA CYS A 222 -0.08 -10.14 -24.82
C CYS A 222 0.07 -11.20 -25.91
N GLY A 223 0.15 -10.77 -27.16
CA GLY A 223 0.38 -11.61 -28.33
C GLY A 223 0.94 -10.82 -29.51
N LYS A 224 0.76 -11.32 -30.71
CA LYS A 224 1.05 -10.57 -31.94
C LYS A 224 0.01 -9.46 -32.07
N VAL A 225 0.45 -8.21 -32.01
CA VAL A 225 -0.43 -7.01 -31.91
C VAL A 225 -1.49 -6.99 -33.00
N GLU A 226 -1.14 -7.38 -34.22
CA GLU A 226 -2.02 -7.36 -35.40
C GLU A 226 -3.26 -8.27 -35.28
N HIS A 227 -3.22 -9.27 -34.38
CA HIS A 227 -4.29 -10.28 -34.26
C HIS A 227 -4.72 -10.54 -32.82
N HIS A 228 -4.22 -9.76 -31.84
CA HIS A 228 -4.52 -10.01 -30.44
C HIS A 228 -5.74 -9.19 -29.99
N ALA A 229 -6.89 -9.85 -29.79
CA ALA A 229 -8.16 -9.20 -29.52
C ALA A 229 -8.13 -8.16 -28.38
N TYR A 230 -7.45 -8.47 -27.27
CA TYR A 230 -7.32 -7.54 -26.15
C TYR A 230 -6.54 -6.27 -26.51
N GLN A 231 -5.40 -6.41 -27.20
CA GLN A 231 -4.59 -5.25 -27.59
C GLN A 231 -5.26 -4.39 -28.65
N LEU A 232 -5.96 -5.02 -29.59
CA LEU A 232 -6.77 -4.31 -30.58
C LEU A 232 -7.92 -3.56 -29.92
N TYR A 233 -8.59 -4.17 -28.94
CA TYR A 233 -9.64 -3.52 -28.19
C TYR A 233 -9.16 -2.27 -27.45
N LEU A 234 -8.03 -2.36 -26.72
CA LEU A 234 -7.44 -1.20 -26.05
C LEU A 234 -7.05 -0.08 -27.01
N ALA A 235 -6.53 -0.44 -28.21
CA ALA A 235 -6.19 0.55 -29.23
C ALA A 235 -7.43 1.26 -29.79
N VAL A 236 -8.54 0.55 -29.98
CA VAL A 236 -9.83 1.14 -30.42
C VAL A 236 -10.38 2.11 -29.37
N GLU A 237 -10.28 1.75 -28.09
CA GLU A 237 -10.74 2.58 -26.96
C GLU A 237 -9.76 3.68 -26.56
N ASN A 238 -8.62 3.83 -27.26
CA ASN A 238 -7.54 4.78 -26.92
C ASN A 238 -7.00 4.63 -25.49
N ILE A 239 -6.85 3.38 -25.03
CA ILE A 239 -6.33 3.06 -23.70
C ILE A 239 -4.88 2.58 -23.83
N ASP A 240 -3.97 3.24 -23.15
CA ASP A 240 -2.56 2.83 -23.11
C ASP A 240 -2.40 1.47 -22.43
N HIS A 241 -1.68 0.55 -23.07
CA HIS A 241 -1.35 -0.76 -22.51
C HIS A 241 0.05 -0.77 -21.89
N SER A 242 0.11 -0.77 -20.59
CA SER A 242 1.36 -0.97 -19.82
C SER A 242 1.51 -2.44 -19.43
N LYS A 243 2.73 -2.96 -19.56
CA LYS A 243 3.05 -4.36 -19.23
C LYS A 243 4.04 -4.41 -18.07
N THR A 244 3.82 -5.36 -17.15
CA THR A 244 4.80 -5.60 -16.07
C THR A 244 6.16 -6.01 -16.67
N ARG A 245 7.24 -5.62 -15.99
CA ARG A 245 8.59 -6.07 -16.39
C ARG A 245 8.73 -7.57 -16.19
N ALA A 246 9.38 -8.25 -17.14
CA ALA A 246 9.71 -9.66 -17.00
C ALA A 246 10.52 -9.87 -15.70
N ARG A 247 10.12 -10.85 -14.89
CA ARG A 247 10.73 -11.23 -13.61
C ARG A 247 10.62 -10.18 -12.48
N SER A 248 9.69 -9.22 -12.56
CA SER A 248 9.40 -8.27 -11.50
C SER A 248 7.94 -8.38 -11.06
N PRO A 249 7.60 -9.35 -10.21
CA PRO A 249 6.22 -9.59 -9.78
C PRO A 249 5.63 -8.42 -8.97
N GLN A 250 6.47 -7.53 -8.45
CA GLN A 250 6.03 -6.40 -7.60
C GLN A 250 5.18 -5.35 -8.35
N THR A 251 5.22 -5.32 -9.68
CA THR A 251 4.51 -4.32 -10.47
C THR A 251 3.00 -4.52 -10.50
N ASN A 252 2.50 -5.75 -10.32
CA ASN A 252 1.06 -6.07 -10.25
C ASN A 252 0.54 -6.32 -8.82
N GLY A 253 1.33 -5.96 -7.82
CA GLY A 253 1.07 -6.24 -6.39
C GLY A 253 -0.23 -5.65 -5.83
N ILE A 254 -0.92 -4.76 -6.55
CA ILE A 254 -2.21 -4.18 -6.13
C ILE A 254 -3.33 -5.19 -6.39
N VAL A 255 -3.42 -5.71 -7.62
CA VAL A 255 -4.44 -6.72 -7.97
C VAL A 255 -4.16 -8.06 -7.30
N GLU A 256 -2.89 -8.45 -7.15
CA GLU A 256 -2.51 -9.67 -6.41
C GLU A 256 -2.97 -9.63 -4.95
N ARG A 257 -2.83 -8.47 -4.28
CA ARG A 257 -3.35 -8.27 -2.91
C ARG A 257 -4.86 -8.32 -2.85
N LEU A 258 -5.54 -7.80 -3.88
CA LEU A 258 -6.99 -7.92 -3.99
C LEU A 258 -7.39 -9.40 -4.13
N HIS A 259 -6.72 -10.18 -5.00
CA HIS A 259 -6.97 -11.62 -5.12
C HIS A 259 -6.77 -12.36 -3.78
N GLY A 260 -5.72 -12.03 -3.04
CA GLY A 260 -5.50 -12.58 -1.70
C GLY A 260 -6.60 -12.21 -0.70
N THR A 261 -7.19 -11.02 -0.81
CA THR A 261 -8.34 -10.58 -0.02
C THR A 261 -9.61 -11.31 -0.44
N MET A 262 -9.89 -11.38 -1.74
CA MET A 262 -11.04 -12.10 -2.29
C MET A 262 -11.02 -13.59 -1.93
N LYS A 263 -9.86 -14.22 -2.01
CA LYS A 263 -9.69 -15.61 -1.60
C LYS A 263 -10.16 -15.82 -0.16
N ARG A 264 -9.65 -15.02 0.78
CA ARG A 264 -9.91 -15.17 2.23
C ARG A 264 -11.29 -14.69 2.65
N GLU A 265 -11.73 -13.55 2.14
CA GLU A 265 -12.94 -12.88 2.61
C GLU A 265 -14.19 -13.27 1.80
N PHE A 266 -14.02 -13.83 0.60
CA PHE A 266 -15.11 -14.26 -0.27
C PHE A 266 -15.06 -15.76 -0.58
N TYR A 267 -14.12 -16.26 -1.38
CA TYR A 267 -14.13 -17.64 -1.87
C TYR A 267 -14.05 -18.69 -0.77
N ASP A 268 -13.14 -18.52 0.19
CA ASP A 268 -12.98 -19.44 1.31
C ASP A 268 -14.25 -19.51 2.20
N ILE A 269 -15.09 -18.48 2.16
CA ILE A 269 -16.33 -18.39 2.93
C ILE A 269 -17.51 -18.91 2.11
N VAL A 270 -17.70 -18.44 0.88
CA VAL A 270 -18.88 -18.78 0.06
C VAL A 270 -18.93 -20.27 -0.24
N PHE A 271 -17.80 -20.89 -0.58
CA PHE A 271 -17.76 -22.35 -0.85
C PHE A 271 -17.97 -23.24 0.38
N ARG A 272 -17.87 -22.67 1.60
CA ARG A 272 -18.23 -23.38 2.84
C ARG A 272 -19.68 -23.18 3.26
N LYS A 273 -20.28 -22.07 2.84
CA LYS A 273 -21.65 -21.70 3.25
C LYS A 273 -22.70 -22.09 2.24
N LYS A 274 -22.36 -22.15 0.96
CA LYS A 274 -23.31 -22.35 -0.14
C LYS A 274 -22.80 -23.40 -1.12
N ILE A 275 -23.72 -24.19 -1.65
CA ILE A 275 -23.46 -25.08 -2.78
C ILE A 275 -23.70 -24.25 -4.04
N ILE A 276 -22.63 -23.92 -4.75
CA ILE A 276 -22.69 -23.19 -6.02
C ILE A 276 -22.89 -24.18 -7.16
N THR A 277 -23.91 -23.99 -7.94
CA THR A 277 -24.32 -24.93 -9.01
C THR A 277 -24.15 -24.34 -10.41
N SER A 278 -24.04 -23.01 -10.52
CA SER A 278 -23.85 -22.32 -11.80
C SER A 278 -22.82 -21.20 -11.69
N LEU A 279 -22.35 -20.72 -12.84
CA LEU A 279 -21.44 -19.57 -12.94
C LEU A 279 -22.16 -18.28 -12.52
N GLU A 280 -23.43 -18.17 -12.90
CA GLU A 280 -24.31 -17.01 -12.64
C GLU A 280 -24.55 -16.86 -11.13
N ASP A 281 -24.77 -17.99 -10.40
CA ASP A 281 -24.91 -17.96 -8.94
C ASP A 281 -23.66 -17.41 -8.28
N LEU A 282 -22.48 -17.90 -8.72
CA LEU A 282 -21.20 -17.42 -8.18
C LEU A 282 -20.94 -15.97 -8.53
N GLN A 283 -21.30 -15.53 -9.75
CA GLN A 283 -21.18 -14.15 -10.18
C GLN A 283 -22.05 -13.22 -9.33
N SER A 284 -23.27 -13.62 -9.04
CA SER A 284 -24.20 -12.82 -8.21
C SER A 284 -23.65 -12.62 -6.79
N GLU A 285 -23.10 -13.68 -6.18
CA GLU A 285 -22.43 -13.59 -4.88
C GLU A 285 -21.17 -12.71 -4.93
N LEU A 286 -20.40 -12.80 -6.01
CA LEU A 286 -19.21 -11.98 -6.22
C LEU A 286 -19.57 -10.50 -6.38
N ASP A 287 -20.64 -10.17 -7.10
CA ASP A 287 -21.10 -8.80 -7.31
C ASP A 287 -21.58 -8.17 -5.98
N LEU A 288 -22.27 -8.93 -5.12
CA LEU A 288 -22.63 -8.51 -3.76
C LEU A 288 -21.38 -8.21 -2.92
N TRP A 289 -20.41 -9.13 -2.91
CA TRP A 289 -19.17 -8.93 -2.18
C TRP A 289 -18.36 -7.73 -2.70
N LEU A 290 -18.28 -7.54 -4.02
CA LEU A 290 -17.61 -6.39 -4.63
C LEU A 290 -18.30 -5.07 -4.28
N ASN A 291 -19.63 -5.07 -4.20
CA ASN A 291 -20.38 -3.90 -3.73
C ASN A 291 -19.98 -3.55 -2.29
N ASP A 292 -19.92 -4.53 -1.40
CA ASP A 292 -19.50 -4.31 -0.01
C ASP A 292 -18.03 -3.89 0.07
N TYR A 293 -17.15 -4.51 -0.71
CA TYR A 293 -15.74 -4.13 -0.81
C TYR A 293 -15.57 -2.67 -1.22
N ASN A 294 -16.30 -2.22 -2.25
CA ASN A 294 -16.18 -0.87 -2.77
C ASN A 294 -16.82 0.18 -1.87
N ASN A 295 -17.98 -0.11 -1.27
CA ASN A 295 -18.79 0.89 -0.60
C ASN A 295 -18.72 0.86 0.93
N LEU A 296 -18.45 -0.30 1.53
CA LEU A 296 -18.53 -0.47 2.98
C LEU A 296 -17.18 -0.78 3.63
N ARG A 297 -16.29 -1.51 2.93
CA ARG A 297 -15.03 -1.98 3.49
C ARG A 297 -13.99 -0.86 3.57
N PRO A 298 -13.48 -0.51 4.79
CA PRO A 298 -12.38 0.45 4.92
C PRO A 298 -11.10 -0.11 4.30
N HIS A 299 -10.33 0.72 3.62
CA HIS A 299 -9.08 0.35 2.96
C HIS A 299 -7.89 1.12 3.51
N SER A 300 -6.88 0.41 4.05
CA SER A 300 -5.69 1.03 4.65
C SER A 300 -4.59 1.38 3.64
N GLY A 301 -4.81 1.12 2.34
CA GLY A 301 -3.85 1.40 1.29
C GLY A 301 -3.59 2.89 1.05
N ARG A 302 -2.49 3.18 0.35
CA ARG A 302 -2.13 4.53 -0.09
C ARG A 302 -3.34 5.19 -0.76
N TYR A 303 -3.56 6.45 -0.51
CA TYR A 303 -4.68 7.32 -0.93
C TYR A 303 -6.03 7.05 -0.24
N CYS A 304 -6.32 5.84 0.24
CA CYS A 304 -7.58 5.54 0.92
C CYS A 304 -7.57 5.98 2.38
N TYR A 305 -6.47 5.75 3.11
CA TYR A 305 -6.29 6.19 4.52
C TYR A 305 -7.46 5.84 5.45
N GLY A 306 -8.02 4.63 5.29
CA GLY A 306 -9.17 4.17 6.08
C GLY A 306 -10.54 4.47 5.47
N LYS A 307 -10.63 5.22 4.39
CA LYS A 307 -11.87 5.40 3.62
C LYS A 307 -12.18 4.16 2.79
N THR A 308 -13.42 4.05 2.34
CA THR A 308 -13.79 3.01 1.36
C THR A 308 -13.23 3.36 -0.03
N PRO A 309 -13.02 2.37 -0.91
CA PRO A 309 -12.61 2.63 -2.29
C PRO A 309 -13.49 3.65 -3.01
N MET A 310 -14.81 3.50 -2.90
CA MET A 310 -15.77 4.39 -3.56
C MET A 310 -15.74 5.82 -2.98
N GLN A 311 -15.57 5.96 -1.66
CA GLN A 311 -15.42 7.27 -1.04
C GLN A 311 -14.12 7.94 -1.50
N THR A 312 -13.01 7.18 -1.55
CA THR A 312 -11.72 7.68 -2.06
C THR A 312 -11.85 8.14 -3.51
N PHE A 313 -12.57 7.37 -4.33
CA PHE A 313 -12.82 7.73 -5.73
C PHE A 313 -13.58 9.07 -5.84
N ARG A 314 -14.71 9.20 -5.12
CA ARG A 314 -15.54 10.41 -5.14
C ARG A 314 -14.79 11.64 -4.66
N ASP A 315 -14.06 11.51 -3.57
CA ASP A 315 -13.29 12.61 -2.96
C ASP A 315 -12.15 13.11 -3.86
N SER A 316 -11.59 12.23 -4.71
CA SER A 316 -10.44 12.55 -5.57
C SER A 316 -10.78 12.67 -7.07
N LYS A 317 -12.04 12.49 -7.47
CA LYS A 317 -12.48 12.59 -8.84
C LYS A 317 -12.15 13.94 -9.49
N HIS A 318 -12.26 15.05 -8.73
CA HIS A 318 -11.90 16.38 -9.19
C HIS A 318 -10.45 16.47 -9.67
N ILE A 319 -9.52 15.74 -9.08
CA ILE A 319 -8.10 15.71 -9.49
C ILE A 319 -7.96 15.20 -10.93
N ALA A 320 -8.77 14.20 -11.32
CA ALA A 320 -8.76 13.68 -12.68
C ALA A 320 -9.33 14.70 -13.70
N ILE A 321 -10.36 15.43 -13.30
CA ILE A 321 -10.98 16.48 -14.12
C ILE A 321 -10.02 17.66 -14.28
N ASP A 322 -9.45 18.15 -13.18
CA ASP A 322 -8.51 19.29 -13.16
C ASP A 322 -7.25 19.01 -14.00
N LYS A 323 -6.77 17.77 -13.99
CA LYS A 323 -5.63 17.34 -14.79
C LYS A 323 -5.95 17.14 -16.26
N ASN A 324 -7.23 17.16 -16.64
CA ASN A 324 -7.70 16.95 -18.00
C ASN A 324 -7.06 15.72 -18.67
N ILE A 325 -7.19 14.57 -17.98
CA ILE A 325 -6.48 13.32 -18.35
C ILE A 325 -6.84 12.84 -19.77
N ASP A 326 -7.98 13.26 -20.32
CA ASP A 326 -8.37 13.04 -21.72
C ASP A 326 -7.34 13.60 -22.72
N ASN A 327 -6.70 14.71 -22.40
CA ASN A 327 -5.70 15.32 -23.27
C ASN A 327 -4.30 14.74 -23.09
N MET A 328 -4.05 14.00 -22.00
CA MET A 328 -2.74 13.37 -21.77
C MET A 328 -2.44 12.22 -22.74
N SER A 329 -3.46 11.45 -23.16
CA SER A 329 -3.30 10.41 -24.17
C SER A 329 -2.90 10.99 -25.55
N ARG A 330 -3.50 12.11 -25.93
CA ARG A 330 -3.23 12.77 -27.22
C ARG A 330 -1.83 13.38 -27.32
N ILE A 331 -1.23 13.77 -26.20
CA ILE A 331 0.14 14.33 -26.18
C ILE A 331 1.17 13.22 -26.32
N SER A 332 0.93 12.03 -25.75
CA SER A 332 1.81 10.86 -25.89
C SER A 332 1.90 10.41 -27.35
N ASP A 333 0.79 10.36 -28.06
CA ASP A 333 0.73 9.95 -29.47
C ASP A 333 1.44 10.94 -30.42
N SER A 334 1.33 12.24 -30.13
CA SER A 334 2.03 13.26 -30.92
C SER A 334 3.56 13.22 -30.75
N LEU A 335 4.05 12.91 -29.56
CA LEU A 335 5.49 12.76 -29.27
C LEU A 335 6.04 11.44 -29.84
N THR A 336 5.29 10.36 -29.85
CA THR A 336 5.69 9.07 -30.42
C THR A 336 5.76 9.13 -31.94
N ASN A 337 4.82 9.83 -32.57
CA ASN A 337 4.82 10.06 -34.03
C ASN A 337 5.96 10.99 -34.49
N LEU A 338 6.37 11.97 -33.68
CA LEU A 338 7.54 12.82 -33.95
C LEU A 338 8.86 12.06 -33.83
N ALA A 339 8.95 11.10 -32.91
CA ALA A 339 10.16 10.27 -32.74
C ALA A 339 10.33 9.17 -33.77
N GLN A 340 9.27 8.82 -34.53
CA GLN A 340 9.32 7.85 -35.64
C GLN A 340 9.57 8.51 -37.02
N THR A 341 9.58 9.84 -37.08
CA THR A 341 9.78 10.61 -38.33
C THR A 341 11.19 11.25 -38.40
N VAL A 342 12.06 10.96 -37.45
CA VAL A 342 13.49 11.32 -37.44
C VAL A 342 14.32 10.04 -37.45
#